data_3b17504dec876757e117fb579316a971
#
_entry.id   3b17504dec876757e117fb579316a971
#
_cell.length_a   1.000
_cell.length_b   1.000
_cell.length_c   1.000
_cell.angle_alpha   90.00
_cell.angle_beta   90.00
_cell.angle_gamma   90.00
#
_symmetry.space_group_name_H-M   'P 1'
#
loop_
_entity.id
_entity.type
_entity.pdbx_description
1 polymer ?
#
loop_
_entity_poly.entity_id
_entity_poly.type
_entity_poly.pdbx_seq_one_letter_code
_entity_poly.pdbx_strand_id
1 'polypeptide(L)'
;VFVQMTALHPRFRCGACALLNDPFEQVARGWKSTKRRNDLVFATIDANDGMELFRRMGMTYVPVMNYFPPHVDLPEEYDLTLNGYGADDIAEFVSARIGVPFRPKKPLMPKQTAVYFIPVAFAVALASMIMRQRSWQEGVKTLGLMACVSLVLTFTSGYMWTRIQGAPFMSFEPTGAPIYITAGFQAQY
;
A
#
# COMPACT_ATOMS: atom_id res chain seq x y z
N VAL A 1 -8.89 -23.31 0.98
CA VAL A 1 -8.94 -21.98 0.30
C VAL A 1 -8.65 -20.91 1.34
N PHE A 2 -7.86 -19.89 1.00
CA PHE A 2 -7.62 -18.73 1.85
C PHE A 2 -8.24 -17.49 1.19
N VAL A 3 -9.23 -16.91 1.84
CA VAL A 3 -10.07 -15.86 1.25
C VAL A 3 -9.89 -14.56 2.01
N GLN A 4 -9.57 -13.49 1.29
CA GLN A 4 -9.62 -12.12 1.81
C GLN A 4 -10.94 -11.47 1.42
N MET A 5 -11.68 -10.99 2.39
CA MET A 5 -12.89 -10.20 2.20
C MET A 5 -12.57 -8.75 2.49
N THR A 6 -12.75 -7.88 1.50
CA THR A 6 -12.22 -6.52 1.52
C THR A 6 -13.20 -5.53 0.88
N ALA A 7 -12.91 -4.23 1.01
CA ALA A 7 -13.66 -3.15 0.39
C ALA A 7 -12.68 -2.10 -0.17
N LEU A 8 -12.06 -2.43 -1.32
CA LEU A 8 -11.03 -1.60 -1.94
C LEU A 8 -11.59 -0.45 -2.78
N HIS A 9 -12.87 -0.54 -3.16
CA HIS A 9 -13.48 0.51 -3.96
C HIS A 9 -13.47 1.86 -3.20
N PRO A 10 -13.09 2.98 -3.84
CA PRO A 10 -12.92 4.29 -3.19
C PRO A 10 -14.14 4.78 -2.39
N ARG A 11 -15.35 4.35 -2.78
CA ARG A 11 -16.59 4.72 -2.07
C ARG A 11 -16.63 4.26 -0.61
N PHE A 12 -15.94 3.17 -0.27
CA PHE A 12 -15.94 2.62 1.08
C PHE A 12 -14.89 3.25 1.99
N ARG A 13 -13.89 3.94 1.44
CA ARG A 13 -12.81 4.61 2.17
C ARG A 13 -12.13 3.73 3.23
N CYS A 14 -12.01 2.42 2.97
CA CYS A 14 -11.42 1.48 3.90
C CYS A 14 -9.88 1.54 3.85
N GLY A 15 -9.28 2.31 4.76
CA GLY A 15 -7.82 2.41 4.86
C GLY A 15 -7.16 1.08 5.26
N ALA A 16 -7.75 0.34 6.20
CA ALA A 16 -7.26 -0.97 6.62
C ALA A 16 -7.29 -2.00 5.47
N CYS A 17 -8.34 -1.95 4.61
CA CYS A 17 -8.42 -2.82 3.44
C CYS A 17 -7.26 -2.54 2.46
N ALA A 18 -6.93 -1.27 2.24
CA ALA A 18 -5.84 -0.88 1.36
C ALA A 18 -4.47 -1.32 1.92
N LEU A 19 -4.27 -1.19 3.23
CA LEU A 19 -3.03 -1.62 3.89
C LEU A 19 -2.82 -3.14 3.83
N LEU A 20 -3.89 -3.93 3.96
CA LEU A 20 -3.81 -5.38 3.98
C LEU A 20 -3.71 -6.01 2.59
N ASN A 21 -4.16 -5.32 1.56
CA ASN A 21 -4.20 -5.85 0.20
C ASN A 21 -2.81 -6.17 -0.36
N ASP A 22 -1.85 -5.26 -0.23
CA ASP A 22 -0.48 -5.49 -0.73
C ASP A 22 0.23 -6.67 -0.03
N PRO A 23 0.20 -6.84 1.31
CA PRO A 23 0.68 -8.03 2.00
C PRO A 23 0.03 -9.33 1.53
N PHE A 24 -1.29 -9.36 1.41
CA PHE A 24 -2.03 -10.53 0.94
C PHE A 24 -1.60 -10.95 -0.47
N GLU A 25 -1.50 -10.00 -1.40
CA GLU A 25 -1.03 -10.28 -2.76
C GLU A 25 0.43 -10.77 -2.81
N GLN A 26 1.30 -10.28 -1.92
CA GLN A 26 2.69 -10.75 -1.83
C GLN A 26 2.74 -12.22 -1.42
N VAL A 27 1.90 -12.61 -0.45
CA VAL A 27 1.76 -14.00 0.01
C VAL A 27 1.20 -14.88 -1.11
N ALA A 28 0.12 -14.47 -1.75
CA ALA A 28 -0.49 -15.20 -2.86
C ALA A 28 0.49 -15.41 -4.03
N ARG A 29 1.27 -14.38 -4.37
CA ARG A 29 2.33 -14.47 -5.39
C ARG A 29 3.49 -15.37 -4.96
N GLY A 30 3.86 -15.34 -3.68
CA GLY A 30 4.85 -16.22 -3.08
C GLY A 30 4.43 -17.68 -3.18
N TRP A 31 3.20 -17.98 -2.77
CA TRP A 31 2.63 -19.32 -2.86
C TRP A 31 2.57 -19.85 -4.29
N LYS A 32 2.08 -19.03 -5.24
CA LYS A 32 1.99 -19.40 -6.65
C LYS A 32 3.33 -19.80 -7.28
N SER A 33 4.44 -19.37 -6.71
CA SER A 33 5.80 -19.75 -7.15
C SER A 33 6.30 -21.05 -6.54
N THR A 34 5.58 -21.66 -5.60
CA THR A 34 5.95 -22.94 -4.98
C THR A 34 5.58 -24.14 -5.86
N LYS A 35 6.20 -25.28 -5.62
CA LYS A 35 5.86 -26.53 -6.33
C LYS A 35 4.45 -27.04 -5.99
N ARG A 36 3.96 -26.70 -4.80
CA ARG A 36 2.64 -27.14 -4.27
C ARG A 36 1.54 -26.10 -4.46
N ARG A 37 1.66 -25.25 -5.46
CA ARG A 37 0.73 -24.15 -5.77
C ARG A 37 -0.73 -24.57 -5.89
N ASN A 38 -1.01 -25.82 -6.21
CA ASN A 38 -2.37 -26.33 -6.38
C ASN A 38 -3.03 -26.77 -5.07
N ASP A 39 -2.28 -26.85 -3.97
CA ASP A 39 -2.80 -27.33 -2.68
C ASP A 39 -3.60 -26.24 -1.95
N LEU A 40 -3.38 -24.97 -2.28
CA LEU A 40 -4.10 -23.83 -1.72
C LEU A 40 -4.42 -22.80 -2.79
N VAL A 41 -5.64 -22.31 -2.74
CA VAL A 41 -6.11 -21.20 -3.58
C VAL A 41 -6.29 -19.95 -2.72
N PHE A 42 -5.71 -18.85 -3.18
CA PHE A 42 -5.96 -17.52 -2.62
C PHE A 42 -7.04 -16.81 -3.43
N ALA A 43 -8.01 -16.26 -2.75
CA ALA A 43 -9.11 -15.52 -3.37
C ALA A 43 -9.34 -14.18 -2.66
N THR A 44 -9.73 -13.17 -3.42
CA THR A 44 -10.13 -11.86 -2.89
C THR A 44 -11.56 -11.58 -3.32
N ILE A 45 -12.38 -11.17 -2.37
CA ILE A 45 -13.78 -10.79 -2.62
C ILE A 45 -13.93 -9.34 -2.17
N ASP A 46 -14.22 -8.46 -3.12
CA ASP A 46 -14.50 -7.05 -2.82
C ASP A 46 -15.98 -6.87 -2.51
N ALA A 47 -16.28 -6.07 -1.49
CA ALA A 47 -17.65 -5.73 -1.11
C ALA A 47 -18.43 -5.04 -2.24
N ASN A 48 -17.73 -4.41 -3.20
CA ASN A 48 -18.38 -3.82 -4.36
C ASN A 48 -19.09 -4.85 -5.23
N ASP A 49 -18.49 -6.01 -5.42
CA ASP A 49 -18.97 -7.05 -6.33
C ASP A 49 -19.66 -8.19 -5.59
N GLY A 50 -19.31 -8.38 -4.31
CA GLY A 50 -19.77 -9.49 -3.49
C GLY A 50 -20.74 -9.14 -2.36
N MET A 51 -21.40 -7.99 -2.38
CA MET A 51 -22.26 -7.51 -1.26
C MET A 51 -23.30 -8.53 -0.80
N GLU A 52 -23.89 -9.29 -1.72
CA GLU A 52 -24.87 -10.32 -1.38
C GLU A 52 -24.24 -11.48 -0.59
N LEU A 53 -23.00 -11.86 -0.95
CA LEU A 53 -22.25 -12.87 -0.22
C LEU A 53 -21.92 -12.42 1.20
N PHE A 54 -21.47 -11.16 1.36
CA PHE A 54 -21.20 -10.57 2.67
C PHE A 54 -22.43 -10.60 3.56
N ARG A 55 -23.60 -10.26 3.01
CA ARG A 55 -24.87 -10.31 3.72
C ARG A 55 -25.26 -11.73 4.15
N ARG A 56 -25.11 -12.71 3.25
CA ARG A 56 -25.39 -14.12 3.55
C ARG A 56 -24.47 -14.70 4.61
N MET A 57 -23.21 -14.27 4.63
CA MET A 57 -22.23 -14.69 5.63
C MET A 57 -22.36 -13.92 6.96
N GLY A 58 -23.29 -12.96 7.06
CA GLY A 58 -23.50 -12.17 8.26
C GLY A 58 -22.33 -11.26 8.62
N MET A 59 -21.50 -10.87 7.64
CA MET A 59 -20.31 -10.09 7.89
C MET A 59 -20.65 -8.63 8.18
N THR A 60 -20.16 -8.13 9.31
CA THR A 60 -20.43 -6.77 9.79
C THR A 60 -19.23 -5.83 9.63
N TYR A 61 -18.04 -6.36 9.40
CA TYR A 61 -16.81 -5.59 9.26
C TYR A 61 -15.88 -6.16 8.19
N VAL A 62 -15.00 -5.31 7.68
CA VAL A 62 -13.92 -5.64 6.75
C VAL A 62 -12.67 -4.81 7.13
N PRO A 63 -11.44 -5.27 6.85
CA PRO A 63 -11.09 -6.52 6.14
C PRO A 63 -11.12 -7.75 7.05
N VAL A 64 -11.49 -8.90 6.49
CA VAL A 64 -11.46 -10.21 7.16
C VAL A 64 -10.75 -11.20 6.25
N MET A 65 -9.93 -12.07 6.82
CA MET A 65 -9.31 -13.17 6.11
C MET A 65 -9.71 -14.49 6.74
N ASN A 66 -10.23 -15.40 5.94
CA ASN A 66 -10.69 -16.71 6.37
C ASN A 66 -9.96 -17.83 5.66
N TYR A 67 -9.46 -18.77 6.45
CA TYR A 67 -8.93 -20.03 5.95
C TYR A 67 -10.03 -21.10 5.98
N PHE A 68 -10.31 -21.69 4.85
CA PHE A 68 -11.24 -22.81 4.70
C PHE A 68 -10.42 -24.10 4.53
N PRO A 69 -10.27 -24.90 5.60
CA PRO A 69 -9.58 -26.17 5.50
C PRO A 69 -10.39 -27.19 4.66
N PRO A 70 -9.73 -28.19 4.06
CA PRO A 70 -10.45 -29.24 3.36
C PRO A 70 -11.24 -30.07 4.38
N HIS A 71 -12.44 -30.46 3.98
CA HIS A 71 -13.34 -31.35 4.77
C HIS A 71 -13.88 -30.78 6.10
N VAL A 72 -13.76 -29.48 6.31
CA VAL A 72 -14.32 -28.80 7.50
C VAL A 72 -15.18 -27.64 7.02
N ASP A 73 -16.42 -27.58 7.50
CA ASP A 73 -17.39 -26.55 7.08
C ASP A 73 -17.18 -25.21 7.76
N LEU A 74 -16.42 -25.18 8.85
CA LEU A 74 -16.18 -23.95 9.61
C LEU A 74 -14.88 -23.28 9.16
N PRO A 75 -14.93 -22.00 8.70
CA PRO A 75 -13.74 -21.25 8.39
C PRO A 75 -12.95 -20.88 9.67
N GLU A 76 -11.64 -20.88 9.58
CA GLU A 76 -10.75 -20.32 10.59
C GLU A 76 -10.43 -18.87 10.23
N GLU A 77 -10.83 -17.94 11.09
CA GLU A 77 -10.54 -16.52 10.87
C GLU A 77 -9.09 -16.20 11.24
N TYR A 78 -8.43 -15.43 10.38
CA TYR A 78 -7.12 -14.87 10.67
C TYR A 78 -7.28 -13.63 11.54
N ASP A 79 -6.93 -13.71 12.80
CA ASP A 79 -6.98 -12.57 13.69
C ASP A 79 -5.81 -11.61 13.42
N LEU A 80 -6.13 -10.46 12.86
CA LEU A 80 -5.18 -9.42 12.51
C LEU A 80 -4.49 -8.81 13.73
N THR A 81 -5.14 -8.83 14.88
CA THR A 81 -4.60 -8.23 16.13
C THR A 81 -3.57 -9.14 16.78
N LEU A 82 -3.76 -10.43 16.68
CA LEU A 82 -2.86 -11.43 17.27
C LEU A 82 -1.69 -11.79 16.34
N ASN A 83 -1.97 -11.92 15.04
CA ASN A 83 -1.00 -12.45 14.09
C ASN A 83 -0.26 -11.34 13.29
N GLY A 84 -0.78 -10.10 13.30
CA GLY A 84 -0.14 -8.98 12.59
C GLY A 84 -0.66 -8.74 11.17
N TYR A 85 -0.14 -7.67 10.54
CA TYR A 85 -0.57 -7.20 9.22
C TYR A 85 0.47 -7.46 8.13
N GLY A 86 1.60 -8.04 8.47
CA GLY A 86 2.73 -8.25 7.57
C GLY A 86 2.54 -9.43 6.62
N ALA A 87 3.19 -9.36 5.47
CA ALA A 87 3.18 -10.48 4.53
C ALA A 87 3.88 -11.73 5.11
N ASP A 88 4.88 -11.52 5.97
CA ASP A 88 5.60 -12.62 6.63
C ASP A 88 4.68 -13.30 7.65
N ASP A 89 3.90 -12.53 8.41
CA ASP A 89 2.97 -13.03 9.43
C ASP A 89 1.86 -13.88 8.79
N ILE A 90 1.28 -13.39 7.69
CA ILE A 90 0.28 -14.13 6.92
C ILE A 90 0.87 -15.42 6.34
N ALA A 91 2.11 -15.36 5.82
CA ALA A 91 2.78 -16.53 5.27
C ALA A 91 3.09 -17.56 6.35
N GLU A 92 3.46 -17.14 7.55
CA GLU A 92 3.69 -18.02 8.70
C GLU A 92 2.40 -18.73 9.11
N PHE A 93 1.30 -18.02 9.25
CA PHE A 93 -0.02 -18.57 9.53
C PHE A 93 -0.42 -19.65 8.51
N VAL A 94 -0.30 -19.33 7.23
CA VAL A 94 -0.65 -20.24 6.14
C VAL A 94 0.29 -21.45 6.13
N SER A 95 1.60 -21.25 6.33
CA SER A 95 2.61 -22.31 6.39
C SER A 95 2.34 -23.31 7.51
N ALA A 96 1.91 -22.82 8.67
CA ALA A 96 1.58 -23.66 9.82
C ALA A 96 0.38 -24.60 9.54
N ARG A 97 -0.62 -24.13 8.76
CA ARG A 97 -1.82 -24.93 8.43
C ARG A 97 -1.58 -25.95 7.32
N ILE A 98 -0.72 -25.61 6.36
CA ILE A 98 -0.46 -26.48 5.21
C ILE A 98 0.76 -27.39 5.42
N GLY A 99 1.60 -27.07 6.41
CA GLY A 99 2.84 -27.80 6.67
C GLY A 99 3.92 -27.59 5.62
N VAL A 100 3.85 -26.49 4.86
CA VAL A 100 4.82 -26.15 3.81
C VAL A 100 5.35 -24.74 4.03
N PRO A 101 6.62 -24.61 4.41
CA PRO A 101 7.21 -23.29 4.56
C PRO A 101 7.41 -22.62 3.20
N PHE A 102 6.94 -21.39 3.05
CA PHE A 102 7.19 -20.56 1.89
C PHE A 102 7.40 -19.10 2.33
N ARG A 103 7.94 -18.30 1.42
CA ARG A 103 8.19 -16.88 1.70
C ARG A 103 7.34 -16.01 0.77
N PRO A 104 6.79 -14.91 1.29
CA PRO A 104 6.06 -13.96 0.45
C PRO A 104 7.00 -13.33 -0.58
N LYS A 105 6.47 -13.08 -1.77
CA LYS A 105 7.24 -12.44 -2.84
C LYS A 105 7.18 -10.93 -2.69
N LYS A 106 8.12 -10.38 -1.92
CA LYS A 106 8.24 -8.95 -1.74
C LYS A 106 8.69 -8.27 -3.04
N PRO A 107 8.14 -7.10 -3.39
CA PRO A 107 8.63 -6.34 -4.53
C PRO A 107 10.05 -5.84 -4.24
N LEU A 108 10.89 -5.79 -5.27
CA LEU A 108 12.27 -5.29 -5.18
C LEU A 108 12.35 -3.84 -4.65
N MET A 109 11.34 -3.03 -5.00
CA MET A 109 11.16 -1.67 -4.46
C MET A 109 9.72 -1.50 -4.01
N PRO A 110 9.47 -1.01 -2.79
CA PRO A 110 8.14 -0.61 -2.39
C PRO A 110 7.65 0.52 -3.30
N LYS A 111 6.38 0.47 -3.69
CA LYS A 111 5.77 1.44 -4.61
C LYS A 111 6.02 2.90 -4.19
N GLN A 112 6.01 3.15 -2.89
CA GLN A 112 6.26 4.48 -2.31
C GLN A 112 7.65 5.01 -2.60
N THR A 113 8.69 4.18 -2.50
CA THR A 113 10.07 4.63 -2.76
C THR A 113 10.35 4.83 -4.24
N ALA A 114 9.76 4.03 -5.13
CA ALA A 114 9.91 4.17 -6.57
C ALA A 114 9.44 5.55 -7.07
N VAL A 115 8.36 6.08 -6.50
CA VAL A 115 7.81 7.39 -6.86
C VAL A 115 8.82 8.52 -6.61
N TYR A 116 9.66 8.39 -5.59
CA TYR A 116 10.67 9.41 -5.27
C TYR A 116 11.99 9.20 -6.02
N PHE A 117 12.41 7.95 -6.19
CA PHE A 117 13.70 7.67 -6.84
C PHE A 117 13.71 7.89 -8.34
N ILE A 118 12.61 7.63 -9.04
CA ILE A 118 12.52 7.79 -10.49
C ILE A 118 12.72 9.27 -10.90
N PRO A 119 11.99 10.25 -10.35
CA PRO A 119 12.19 11.65 -10.74
C PRO A 119 13.55 12.19 -10.32
N VAL A 120 14.09 11.76 -9.18
CA VAL A 120 15.44 12.16 -8.75
C VAL A 120 16.50 11.61 -9.69
N ALA A 121 16.45 10.34 -10.06
CA ALA A 121 17.39 9.74 -11.01
C ALA A 121 17.31 10.41 -12.38
N PHE A 122 16.11 10.73 -12.84
CA PHE A 122 15.90 11.44 -14.10
C PHE A 122 16.47 12.86 -14.06
N ALA A 123 16.28 13.58 -12.97
CA ALA A 123 16.84 14.92 -12.79
C ALA A 123 18.38 14.90 -12.77
N VAL A 124 18.98 13.92 -12.09
CA VAL A 124 20.45 13.74 -12.03
C VAL A 124 20.99 13.40 -13.42
N ALA A 125 20.31 12.51 -14.18
CA ALA A 125 20.70 12.15 -15.54
C ALA A 125 20.64 13.35 -16.48
N LEU A 126 19.58 14.15 -16.43
CA LEU A 126 19.46 15.39 -17.20
C LEU A 126 20.56 16.40 -16.84
N ALA A 127 20.79 16.61 -15.56
CA ALA A 127 21.85 17.51 -15.08
C ALA A 127 23.24 17.06 -15.60
N SER A 128 23.54 15.76 -15.51
CA SER A 128 24.82 15.22 -16.00
C SER A 128 24.97 15.36 -17.52
N MET A 129 23.90 15.20 -18.27
CA MET A 129 23.90 15.37 -19.73
C MET A 129 24.15 16.83 -20.12
N ILE A 130 23.55 17.79 -19.44
CA ILE A 130 23.75 19.23 -19.66
C ILE A 130 25.19 19.62 -19.31
N MET A 131 25.71 19.14 -18.19
CA MET A 131 27.09 19.45 -17.76
C MET A 131 28.14 18.87 -18.73
N ARG A 132 27.86 17.77 -19.40
CA ARG A 132 28.79 17.12 -20.34
C ARG A 132 28.93 17.87 -21.67
N GLN A 133 27.92 18.64 -22.05
CA GLN A 133 27.87 19.32 -23.36
C GLN A 133 28.28 20.78 -23.37
N ARG A 134 28.45 21.41 -22.19
CA ARG A 134 28.62 22.87 -22.10
C ARG A 134 29.75 23.28 -21.17
N SER A 135 30.23 24.51 -21.28
CA SER A 135 31.21 25.07 -20.35
C SER A 135 30.61 25.09 -18.93
N TRP A 136 31.46 24.90 -17.93
CA TRP A 136 31.06 24.82 -16.51
C TRP A 136 30.12 25.96 -16.06
N GLN A 137 30.44 27.20 -16.49
CA GLN A 137 29.64 28.37 -16.11
C GLN A 137 28.22 28.36 -16.65
N GLU A 138 28.02 27.91 -17.90
CA GLU A 138 26.69 27.80 -18.48
C GLU A 138 25.91 26.61 -17.91
N GLY A 139 26.60 25.53 -17.58
CA GLY A 139 26.01 24.37 -16.90
C GLY A 139 25.44 24.72 -15.53
N VAL A 140 26.17 25.48 -14.73
CA VAL A 140 25.72 25.93 -13.39
C VAL A 140 24.51 26.85 -13.50
N LYS A 141 24.48 27.79 -14.46
CA LYS A 141 23.31 28.65 -14.69
C LYS A 141 22.07 27.86 -15.06
N THR A 142 22.20 26.89 -15.95
CA THR A 142 21.08 26.04 -16.41
C THR A 142 20.55 25.17 -15.27
N LEU A 143 21.44 24.59 -14.46
CA LEU A 143 21.05 23.82 -13.26
C LEU A 143 20.32 24.69 -12.25
N GLY A 144 20.79 25.90 -12.00
CA GLY A 144 20.13 26.85 -11.11
C GLY A 144 18.72 27.20 -11.59
N LEU A 145 18.56 27.44 -12.90
CA LEU A 145 17.25 27.72 -13.48
C LEU A 145 16.29 26.53 -13.33
N MET A 146 16.77 25.31 -13.64
CA MET A 146 15.96 24.11 -13.51
C MET A 146 15.57 23.82 -12.04
N ALA A 147 16.48 24.04 -11.11
CA ALA A 147 16.20 23.92 -9.69
C ALA A 147 15.11 24.92 -9.26
N CYS A 148 15.20 26.17 -9.70
CA CYS A 148 14.21 27.20 -9.41
C CYS A 148 12.82 26.82 -9.97
N VAL A 149 12.75 26.41 -11.22
CA VAL A 149 11.49 25.98 -11.86
C VAL A 149 10.90 24.76 -11.13
N SER A 150 11.71 23.77 -10.80
CA SER A 150 11.26 22.58 -10.05
C SER A 150 10.72 22.98 -8.67
N LEU A 151 11.36 23.91 -7.99
CA LEU A 151 10.93 24.40 -6.69
C LEU A 151 9.58 25.13 -6.80
N VAL A 152 9.42 26.00 -7.79
CA VAL A 152 8.14 26.67 -8.03
C VAL A 152 7.02 25.67 -8.34
N LEU A 153 7.27 24.68 -9.20
CA LEU A 153 6.28 23.66 -9.54
C LEU A 153 5.89 22.80 -8.33
N THR A 154 6.86 22.46 -7.47
CA THR A 154 6.60 21.69 -6.26
C THR A 154 5.72 22.48 -5.28
N PHE A 155 6.06 23.73 -5.05
CA PHE A 155 5.27 24.56 -4.14
C PHE A 155 3.87 24.86 -4.69
N THR A 156 3.73 25.13 -5.97
CA THR A 156 2.42 25.39 -6.58
C THR A 156 1.55 24.12 -6.60
N SER A 157 2.11 22.94 -6.91
CA SER A 157 1.37 21.69 -6.89
C SER A 157 0.96 21.31 -5.46
N GLY A 158 1.85 21.47 -4.48
CA GLY A 158 1.53 21.24 -3.08
C GLY A 158 0.44 22.18 -2.56
N TYR A 159 0.53 23.46 -2.90
CA TYR A 159 -0.50 24.43 -2.54
C TYR A 159 -1.86 24.10 -3.17
N MET A 160 -1.89 23.75 -4.45
CA MET A 160 -3.12 23.33 -5.13
C MET A 160 -3.71 22.07 -4.51
N TRP A 161 -2.88 21.10 -4.17
CA TRP A 161 -3.32 19.88 -3.49
C TRP A 161 -4.00 20.16 -2.15
N THR A 162 -3.37 20.96 -1.29
CA THR A 162 -3.96 21.33 0.00
C THR A 162 -5.25 22.10 -0.13
N ARG A 163 -5.38 22.94 -1.16
CA ARG A 163 -6.62 23.70 -1.47
C ARG A 163 -7.74 22.79 -1.95
N ILE A 164 -7.44 21.82 -2.80
CA ILE A 164 -8.45 20.91 -3.36
C ILE A 164 -8.92 19.92 -2.30
N GLN A 165 -8.00 19.38 -1.49
CA GLN A 165 -8.33 18.42 -0.45
C GLN A 165 -8.95 19.05 0.79
N GLY A 166 -8.81 20.36 0.96
CA GLY A 166 -9.31 21.07 2.14
C GLY A 166 -8.66 20.60 3.44
N ALA A 167 -7.49 19.97 3.35
CA ALA A 167 -6.81 19.43 4.51
C ALA A 167 -6.42 20.57 5.47
N PRO A 168 -6.83 20.52 6.74
CA PRO A 168 -6.43 21.52 7.72
C PRO A 168 -4.94 21.41 8.01
N PHE A 169 -4.28 22.56 8.16
CA PHE A 169 -2.85 22.61 8.48
C PHE A 169 -2.56 22.08 9.89
N MET A 170 -3.56 22.13 10.74
CA MET A 170 -3.49 21.78 12.15
C MET A 170 -4.80 21.10 12.55
N SER A 171 -4.71 20.02 13.26
CA SER A 171 -5.84 19.40 13.95
C SER A 171 -5.63 19.53 15.45
N PHE A 172 -6.72 19.56 16.21
CA PHE A 172 -6.65 19.58 17.67
C PHE A 172 -7.14 18.24 18.20
N GLU A 173 -6.35 17.65 19.10
CA GLU A 173 -6.79 16.48 19.83
C GLU A 173 -7.94 16.86 20.78
N PRO A 174 -8.81 15.93 21.21
CA PRO A 174 -9.82 16.20 22.23
C PRO A 174 -9.26 16.78 23.53
N THR A 175 -7.97 16.58 23.78
CA THR A 175 -7.22 17.16 24.90
C THR A 175 -6.81 18.61 24.69
N GLY A 176 -7.06 19.20 23.52
CA GLY A 176 -6.68 20.58 23.17
C GLY A 176 -5.24 20.76 22.67
N ALA A 177 -4.46 19.69 22.60
CA ALA A 177 -3.10 19.78 22.07
C ALA A 177 -3.11 19.90 20.54
N PRO A 178 -2.27 20.77 19.92
CA PRO A 178 -2.17 20.89 18.47
C PRO A 178 -1.44 19.68 17.89
N ILE A 179 -2.07 18.98 16.96
CA ILE A 179 -1.43 17.92 16.18
C ILE A 179 -1.08 18.48 14.81
N TYR A 180 0.19 18.44 14.47
CA TYR A 180 0.64 18.80 13.13
C TYR A 180 0.43 17.61 12.19
N ILE A 181 -0.13 17.89 11.03
CA ILE A 181 -0.34 16.87 10.01
C ILE A 181 1.00 16.49 9.41
N THR A 182 1.37 15.25 9.61
CA THR A 182 2.55 14.64 8.98
C THR A 182 2.17 13.91 7.71
N ALA A 183 3.13 13.73 6.83
CA ALA A 183 2.89 12.97 5.59
C ALA A 183 2.41 11.56 5.89
N GLY A 184 1.39 11.15 5.26
CA GLY A 184 0.79 9.86 5.50
C GLY A 184 -0.28 9.80 6.55
N PHE A 185 -0.58 10.87 7.24
CA PHE A 185 -1.50 10.88 8.22
C PHE A 185 -2.85 11.02 7.82
N GLN A 186 -3.45 10.23 8.14
CA GLN A 186 -4.66 10.14 7.83
C GLN A 186 -5.45 10.51 8.79
N ALA A 187 -5.00 11.22 9.36
CA ALA A 187 -5.62 11.65 10.30
C ALA A 187 -6.92 11.76 10.27
N GLN A 188 -7.08 11.71 9.55
CA GLN A 188 -7.97 11.97 9.56
C GLN A 188 -8.97 11.52 9.93
N TYR A 189 -9.00 10.86 10.37
CA TYR A 189 -10.10 10.43 10.74
C TYR A 189 -10.27 9.30 11.15
#